data_33dd49b2db1268369b5b390332bda6e3
#
_entry.id   33dd49b2db1268369b5b390332bda6e3
#
_cell.length_a   1.000
_cell.length_b   1.000
_cell.length_c   1.000
_cell.angle_alpha   90.00
_cell.angle_beta   90.00
_cell.angle_gamma   90.00
#
_symmetry.space_group_name_H-M   'P 1'
#
loop_
_entity.id
_entity.type
_entity.pdbx_description
1 polymer ?
#
loop_
_entity_poly.entity_id
_entity_poly.type
_entity_poly.pdbx_seq_one_letter_code
_entity_poly.pdbx_strand_id
1 'polypeptide(L)'
;LGPMPKKAFEHLERAISNEWAEDLISSWNNAGWWKLPQTLGELIAPVVGAASGQIIVSDSTSLNLYKTVYAALALSEGRNVLVSESESFPTNLYILEGITSAQQNIQRRLVGIDGDSLEELLDDNVAVVTFSHVNYRTGELLPIEELVKKTHEAGALFILDTCHSAGVLPVELDKWGVDFAVGCTYKYLNGGPGSPAYLYVAKRHQQVALNPLSGWWGHASPFAFEKDFQAAEGILRFQTGTQPILSLRGLQAGIEIAQTVDLQMVRKKSQRLTQLFIELVERRCGNYEVALQSPTDPEKRGSQVSFHCLNGFSIIQALIARKIIADFR
;
A
#
# COMPACT_ATOMS: atom_id res chain seq x y z
N LEU A 1 -5.27 -1.31 -12.18
CA LEU A 1 -6.64 -1.02 -11.76
C LEU A 1 -7.43 -2.32 -11.74
N GLY A 2 -8.05 -2.64 -10.58
CA GLY A 2 -8.91 -3.81 -10.44
C GLY A 2 -10.25 -3.65 -11.17
N PRO A 3 -10.97 -4.76 -11.46
CA PRO A 3 -12.29 -4.71 -12.06
C PRO A 3 -13.31 -4.09 -11.10
N MET A 4 -14.31 -3.40 -11.67
CA MET A 4 -15.36 -2.76 -10.88
C MET A 4 -16.26 -3.80 -10.19
N PRO A 5 -16.41 -3.76 -8.86
CA PRO A 5 -17.39 -4.55 -8.14
C PRO A 5 -18.82 -4.19 -8.55
N LYS A 6 -19.70 -5.18 -8.67
CA LYS A 6 -21.11 -4.91 -9.05
C LYS A 6 -21.80 -3.94 -8.09
N LYS A 7 -21.60 -4.08 -6.80
CA LYS A 7 -22.15 -3.20 -5.75
C LYS A 7 -21.60 -1.77 -5.76
N ALA A 8 -20.49 -1.50 -6.48
CA ALA A 8 -19.92 -0.15 -6.53
C ALA A 8 -20.92 0.85 -7.15
N PHE A 9 -21.69 0.42 -8.15
CA PHE A 9 -22.75 1.25 -8.73
C PHE A 9 -23.81 1.64 -7.69
N GLU A 10 -24.32 0.67 -6.93
CA GLU A 10 -25.35 0.88 -5.90
C GLU A 10 -24.86 1.82 -4.79
N HIS A 11 -23.62 1.64 -4.32
CA HIS A 11 -23.02 2.51 -3.31
C HIS A 11 -22.84 3.95 -3.80
N LEU A 12 -22.38 4.12 -5.05
CA LEU A 12 -22.18 5.44 -5.64
C LEU A 12 -23.52 6.12 -5.97
N GLU A 13 -24.49 5.38 -6.51
CA GLU A 13 -25.83 5.91 -6.78
C GLU A 13 -26.48 6.43 -5.50
N ARG A 14 -26.46 5.64 -4.42
CA ARG A 14 -26.97 6.08 -3.12
C ARG A 14 -26.21 7.31 -2.59
N ALA A 15 -24.89 7.32 -2.71
CA ALA A 15 -24.08 8.44 -2.25
C ALA A 15 -24.40 9.73 -3.01
N ILE A 16 -24.68 9.65 -4.30
CA ILE A 16 -25.00 10.82 -5.13
C ILE A 16 -26.46 11.24 -4.92
N SER A 17 -27.42 10.32 -5.04
CA SER A 17 -28.85 10.63 -5.11
C SER A 17 -29.45 10.96 -3.75
N ASN A 18 -29.04 10.24 -2.68
CA ASN A 18 -29.62 10.43 -1.35
C ASN A 18 -28.65 11.22 -0.45
N GLU A 19 -27.45 10.68 -0.22
CA GLU A 19 -26.54 11.25 0.77
C GLU A 19 -26.10 12.67 0.40
N TRP A 20 -25.77 12.92 -0.88
CA TRP A 20 -25.33 14.23 -1.33
C TRP A 20 -26.50 15.11 -1.78
N ALA A 21 -27.38 14.62 -2.66
CA ALA A 21 -28.40 15.46 -3.26
C ALA A 21 -29.57 15.82 -2.29
N GLU A 22 -29.92 14.93 -1.38
CA GLU A 22 -31.04 15.12 -0.45
C GLU A 22 -30.58 15.54 0.95
N ASP A 23 -29.66 14.74 1.55
CA ASP A 23 -29.24 14.93 2.94
C ASP A 23 -28.20 16.05 3.13
N LEU A 24 -27.45 16.41 2.08
CA LEU A 24 -26.48 17.50 2.08
C LEU A 24 -25.47 17.37 3.27
N ILE A 25 -25.32 18.44 4.06
CA ILE A 25 -24.39 18.49 5.20
C ILE A 25 -24.75 17.51 6.32
N SER A 26 -26.02 17.11 6.44
CA SER A 26 -26.43 16.15 7.48
C SER A 26 -25.84 14.76 7.27
N SER A 27 -25.40 14.43 6.05
CA SER A 27 -24.76 13.16 5.71
C SER A 27 -23.42 12.92 6.42
N TRP A 28 -22.77 13.96 6.93
CA TRP A 28 -21.62 13.77 7.80
C TRP A 28 -21.96 12.87 8.99
N ASN A 29 -23.15 13.01 9.56
CA ASN A 29 -23.65 12.20 10.66
C ASN A 29 -24.57 11.07 10.18
N ASN A 30 -25.62 11.38 9.42
CA ASN A 30 -26.68 10.43 9.05
C ASN A 30 -26.19 9.30 8.16
N ALA A 31 -25.33 9.61 7.16
CA ALA A 31 -24.70 8.63 6.29
C ALA A 31 -23.35 8.15 6.81
N GLY A 32 -22.88 8.68 7.95
CA GLY A 32 -21.66 8.27 8.59
C GLY A 32 -20.37 8.67 7.84
N TRP A 33 -20.40 9.71 7.02
CA TRP A 33 -19.23 10.17 6.26
C TRP A 33 -18.04 10.49 7.16
N TRP A 34 -18.31 11.07 8.35
CA TRP A 34 -17.26 11.37 9.33
C TRP A 34 -16.42 10.16 9.72
N LYS A 35 -17.07 9.02 9.92
CA LYS A 35 -16.43 7.79 10.36
C LYS A 35 -16.01 6.87 9.20
N LEU A 36 -16.39 7.18 7.96
CA LEU A 36 -16.19 6.29 6.82
C LEU A 36 -14.73 5.87 6.61
N PRO A 37 -13.71 6.76 6.71
CA PRO A 37 -12.30 6.35 6.62
C PRO A 37 -11.89 5.31 7.65
N GLN A 38 -12.34 5.47 8.89
CA GLN A 38 -12.09 4.53 9.98
C GLN A 38 -12.85 3.22 9.76
N THR A 39 -14.14 3.29 9.42
CA THR A 39 -14.97 2.11 9.14
C THR A 39 -14.36 1.24 8.05
N LEU A 40 -13.87 1.85 6.96
CA LEU A 40 -13.20 1.12 5.88
C LEU A 40 -11.84 0.58 6.32
N GLY A 41 -11.11 1.28 7.18
CA GLY A 41 -9.90 0.79 7.81
C GLY A 41 -10.14 -0.48 8.64
N GLU A 42 -11.20 -0.50 9.45
CA GLU A 42 -11.61 -1.70 10.21
C GLU A 42 -11.95 -2.88 9.31
N LEU A 43 -12.53 -2.62 8.15
CA LEU A 43 -12.81 -3.67 7.16
C LEU A 43 -11.55 -4.16 6.43
N ILE A 44 -10.54 -3.32 6.22
CA ILE A 44 -9.26 -3.71 5.63
C ILE A 44 -8.39 -4.48 6.62
N ALA A 45 -8.46 -4.17 7.91
CA ALA A 45 -7.58 -4.73 8.93
C ALA A 45 -7.45 -6.27 8.86
N PRO A 46 -8.51 -7.07 8.85
CA PRO A 46 -8.39 -8.52 8.74
C PRO A 46 -7.83 -9.00 7.39
N VAL A 47 -7.98 -8.23 6.32
CA VAL A 47 -7.45 -8.56 4.98
C VAL A 47 -5.92 -8.47 4.93
N VAL A 48 -5.33 -7.68 5.81
CA VAL A 48 -3.87 -7.47 5.88
C VAL A 48 -3.27 -7.97 7.21
N GLY A 49 -3.99 -8.79 7.96
CA GLY A 49 -3.50 -9.38 9.20
C GLY A 49 -3.21 -8.35 10.30
N ALA A 50 -4.02 -7.31 10.39
CA ALA A 50 -3.93 -6.28 11.41
C ALA A 50 -5.12 -6.37 12.39
N ALA A 51 -4.90 -6.05 13.65
CA ALA A 51 -5.96 -5.89 14.65
C ALA A 51 -6.76 -4.60 14.40
N SER A 52 -7.97 -4.54 14.98
CA SER A 52 -8.81 -3.35 14.98
C SER A 52 -8.08 -2.11 15.51
N GLY A 53 -8.37 -0.95 14.93
CA GLY A 53 -7.81 0.33 15.32
C GLY A 53 -6.39 0.61 14.82
N GLN A 54 -5.86 -0.20 13.92
CA GLN A 54 -4.51 -0.01 13.38
C GLN A 54 -4.48 0.49 11.94
N ILE A 55 -5.63 0.58 11.26
CA ILE A 55 -5.71 1.02 9.87
C ILE A 55 -6.66 2.20 9.70
N ILE A 56 -6.26 3.13 8.86
CA ILE A 56 -7.09 4.24 8.39
C ILE A 56 -7.00 4.35 6.87
N VAL A 57 -8.13 4.59 6.20
CA VAL A 57 -8.15 4.91 4.77
C VAL A 57 -8.01 6.40 4.60
N SER A 58 -6.95 6.86 3.95
CA SER A 58 -6.63 8.28 3.82
C SER A 58 -5.69 8.51 2.65
N ASP A 59 -5.81 9.66 2.02
CA ASP A 59 -4.86 10.22 1.07
C ASP A 59 -4.44 9.25 -0.06
N SER A 60 -3.23 9.42 -0.57
CA SER A 60 -2.58 8.50 -1.54
C SER A 60 -1.48 7.69 -0.86
N THR A 61 -1.03 6.60 -1.50
CA THR A 61 0.12 5.82 -1.03
C THR A 61 1.35 6.70 -0.83
N SER A 62 1.61 7.65 -1.75
CA SER A 62 2.75 8.56 -1.67
C SER A 62 2.70 9.45 -0.42
N LEU A 63 1.53 10.05 -0.11
CA LEU A 63 1.36 10.87 1.08
C LEU A 63 1.41 10.03 2.35
N ASN A 64 0.84 8.84 2.35
CA ASN A 64 0.89 7.93 3.48
C ASN A 64 2.32 7.44 3.75
N LEU A 65 3.10 7.15 2.69
CA LEU A 65 4.52 6.82 2.84
C LEU A 65 5.31 8.00 3.45
N TYR A 66 5.08 9.22 2.96
CA TYR A 66 5.68 10.42 3.54
C TYR A 66 5.37 10.53 5.04
N LYS A 67 4.10 10.39 5.43
CA LYS A 67 3.67 10.44 6.84
C LYS A 67 4.35 9.36 7.68
N THR A 68 4.38 8.12 7.20
CA THR A 68 4.94 6.99 7.95
C THR A 68 6.47 7.08 8.08
N VAL A 69 7.19 7.53 7.05
CA VAL A 69 8.64 7.76 7.12
C VAL A 69 8.98 8.84 8.15
N TYR A 70 8.28 9.97 8.13
CA TYR A 70 8.48 11.02 9.13
C TYR A 70 8.13 10.57 10.54
N ALA A 71 7.03 9.83 10.70
CA ALA A 71 6.66 9.27 11.99
C ALA A 71 7.73 8.29 12.52
N ALA A 72 8.26 7.43 11.67
CA ALA A 72 9.31 6.49 12.03
C ALA A 72 10.63 7.18 12.36
N LEU A 73 11.04 8.19 11.58
CA LEU A 73 12.21 9.03 11.89
C LEU A 73 12.10 9.70 13.25
N ALA A 74 10.93 10.25 13.58
CA ALA A 74 10.69 10.89 14.87
C ALA A 74 10.76 9.92 16.07
N LEU A 75 10.52 8.63 15.83
CA LEU A 75 10.64 7.57 16.83
C LEU A 75 12.06 7.00 16.95
N SER A 76 12.92 7.26 15.96
CA SER A 76 14.28 6.71 15.86
C SER A 76 15.32 7.74 16.30
N GLU A 77 15.26 8.16 17.57
CA GLU A 77 16.13 9.22 18.11
C GLU A 77 17.62 8.93 17.85
N GLY A 78 18.33 9.93 17.32
CA GLY A 78 19.77 9.86 17.02
C GLY A 78 20.12 9.12 15.72
N ARG A 79 19.15 8.49 15.04
CA ARG A 79 19.35 7.76 13.78
C ARG A 79 18.86 8.60 12.60
N ASN A 80 19.55 8.51 11.46
CA ASN A 80 19.29 9.41 10.34
C ASN A 80 19.41 8.77 8.95
N VAL A 81 19.48 7.45 8.87
CA VAL A 81 19.61 6.75 7.59
C VAL A 81 18.30 6.05 7.23
N LEU A 82 17.83 6.28 6.01
CA LEU A 82 16.73 5.57 5.37
C LEU A 82 17.29 4.50 4.43
N VAL A 83 16.84 3.26 4.53
CA VAL A 83 17.22 2.17 3.64
C VAL A 83 16.01 1.74 2.81
N SER A 84 16.20 1.53 1.51
CA SER A 84 15.20 0.98 0.60
C SER A 84 15.83 0.09 -0.47
N GLU A 85 15.02 -0.70 -1.16
CA GLU A 85 15.45 -1.43 -2.35
C GLU A 85 15.62 -0.48 -3.55
N SER A 86 16.68 -0.64 -4.33
CA SER A 86 16.96 0.18 -5.53
C SER A 86 15.90 -0.01 -6.63
N GLU A 87 15.31 -1.21 -6.69
CA GLU A 87 14.26 -1.59 -7.64
C GLU A 87 12.84 -1.38 -7.08
N SER A 88 12.68 -0.54 -6.05
CA SER A 88 11.38 -0.14 -5.53
C SER A 88 10.58 0.65 -6.56
N PHE A 89 9.25 0.74 -6.36
CA PHE A 89 8.42 1.57 -7.22
C PHE A 89 8.92 3.03 -7.18
N PRO A 90 9.07 3.71 -8.32
CA PRO A 90 9.75 5.01 -8.39
C PRO A 90 9.25 6.04 -7.38
N THR A 91 7.94 6.10 -7.14
CA THR A 91 7.38 7.03 -6.14
C THR A 91 7.93 6.79 -4.73
N ASN A 92 8.19 5.54 -4.33
CA ASN A 92 8.76 5.27 -3.01
C ASN A 92 10.15 5.91 -2.91
N LEU A 93 10.97 5.76 -3.96
CA LEU A 93 12.29 6.38 -4.02
C LEU A 93 12.22 7.91 -4.07
N TYR A 94 11.26 8.48 -4.80
CA TYR A 94 11.06 9.93 -4.90
C TYR A 94 10.63 10.56 -3.57
N ILE A 95 9.78 9.88 -2.80
CA ILE A 95 9.40 10.33 -1.45
C ILE A 95 10.62 10.34 -0.53
N LEU A 96 11.43 9.28 -0.52
CA LEU A 96 12.65 9.24 0.28
C LEU A 96 13.65 10.32 -0.15
N GLU A 97 13.83 10.53 -1.46
CA GLU A 97 14.69 11.59 -1.99
C GLU A 97 14.18 12.98 -1.60
N GLY A 98 12.87 13.22 -1.69
CA GLY A 98 12.27 14.47 -1.25
C GLY A 98 12.53 14.76 0.23
N ILE A 99 12.45 13.74 1.09
CA ILE A 99 12.73 13.85 2.52
C ILE A 99 14.21 14.19 2.75
N THR A 100 15.12 13.45 2.12
CA THR A 100 16.58 13.71 2.29
C THR A 100 17.01 15.06 1.72
N SER A 101 16.37 15.52 0.66
CA SER A 101 16.62 16.85 0.09
C SER A 101 16.14 17.98 1.00
N ALA A 102 15.02 17.79 1.70
CA ALA A 102 14.47 18.78 2.63
C ALA A 102 15.19 18.78 3.99
N GLN A 103 15.80 17.66 4.39
CA GLN A 103 16.51 17.50 5.67
C GLN A 103 17.93 17.01 5.42
N GLN A 104 18.89 17.93 5.37
CA GLN A 104 20.30 17.65 5.03
C GLN A 104 21.02 16.67 5.96
N ASN A 105 20.51 16.45 7.16
CA ASN A 105 21.03 15.47 8.10
C ASN A 105 20.53 14.05 7.86
N ILE A 106 19.52 13.85 7.01
CA ILE A 106 18.98 12.54 6.67
C ILE A 106 19.66 12.00 5.42
N GLN A 107 20.09 10.75 5.44
CA GLN A 107 20.76 10.06 4.36
C GLN A 107 19.89 8.92 3.82
N ARG A 108 20.11 8.52 2.57
CA ARG A 108 19.46 7.35 1.96
C ARG A 108 20.52 6.36 1.47
N ARG A 109 20.30 5.07 1.75
CA ARG A 109 21.04 3.95 1.18
C ARG A 109 20.08 3.05 0.41
N LEU A 110 20.55 2.45 -0.69
CA LEU A 110 19.73 1.60 -1.56
C LEU A 110 20.36 0.22 -1.68
N VAL A 111 19.65 -0.80 -1.27
CA VAL A 111 20.00 -2.22 -1.42
C VAL A 111 20.06 -2.58 -2.90
N GLY A 112 21.12 -3.28 -3.33
CA GLY A 112 21.25 -3.82 -4.68
C GLY A 112 21.86 -2.89 -5.73
N ILE A 113 22.25 -1.64 -5.40
CA ILE A 113 22.93 -0.75 -6.37
C ILE A 113 24.31 -1.28 -6.71
N ASP A 114 25.11 -1.62 -5.68
CA ASP A 114 26.48 -2.16 -5.81
C ASP A 114 26.52 -3.66 -5.51
N GLY A 115 25.35 -4.33 -5.52
CA GLY A 115 25.21 -5.73 -5.13
C GLY A 115 25.06 -5.94 -3.62
N ASP A 116 24.94 -4.85 -2.84
CA ASP A 116 24.81 -4.91 -1.38
C ASP A 116 23.52 -5.59 -0.95
N SER A 117 23.61 -6.40 0.10
CA SER A 117 22.48 -6.97 0.82
C SER A 117 21.93 -5.99 1.86
N LEU A 118 20.74 -6.26 2.39
CA LEU A 118 20.19 -5.44 3.48
C LEU A 118 21.11 -5.47 4.70
N GLU A 119 21.67 -6.64 5.04
CA GLU A 119 22.53 -6.83 6.19
C GLU A 119 23.78 -5.96 6.16
N GLU A 120 24.36 -5.76 4.97
CA GLU A 120 25.56 -4.93 4.79
C GLU A 120 25.27 -3.43 4.95
N LEU A 121 24.02 -3.02 4.75
CA LEU A 121 23.61 -1.62 4.89
C LEU A 121 23.04 -1.29 6.29
N LEU A 122 22.76 -2.31 7.12
CA LEU A 122 22.24 -2.11 8.47
C LEU A 122 23.39 -1.75 9.44
N ASP A 123 23.23 -0.60 10.10
CA ASP A 123 24.11 -0.15 11.19
C ASP A 123 23.33 0.66 12.23
N ASP A 124 23.99 1.17 13.26
CA ASP A 124 23.39 1.95 14.34
C ASP A 124 22.81 3.31 13.89
N ASN A 125 23.09 3.76 12.67
CA ASN A 125 22.56 4.99 12.11
C ASN A 125 21.26 4.77 11.35
N VAL A 126 20.90 3.51 11.00
CA VAL A 126 19.68 3.21 10.27
C VAL A 126 18.46 3.44 11.15
N ALA A 127 17.64 4.38 10.74
CA ALA A 127 16.38 4.73 11.39
C ALA A 127 15.21 3.91 10.84
N VAL A 128 15.14 3.78 9.50
CA VAL A 128 13.99 3.24 8.79
C VAL A 128 14.44 2.37 7.62
N VAL A 129 13.84 1.21 7.50
CA VAL A 129 13.90 0.35 6.33
C VAL A 129 12.52 0.33 5.66
N THR A 130 12.44 0.56 4.35
CA THR A 130 11.18 0.50 3.61
C THR A 130 11.32 -0.38 2.38
N PHE A 131 10.46 -1.40 2.28
CA PHE A 131 10.44 -2.37 1.18
C PHE A 131 9.02 -2.59 0.67
N SER A 132 8.92 -3.01 -0.58
CA SER A 132 7.66 -3.50 -1.16
C SER A 132 7.52 -5.00 -0.88
N HIS A 133 6.32 -5.48 -0.54
CA HIS A 133 6.07 -6.92 -0.37
C HIS A 133 6.24 -7.69 -1.68
N VAL A 134 5.84 -7.06 -2.79
CA VAL A 134 5.99 -7.63 -4.13
C VAL A 134 6.62 -6.59 -5.04
N ASN A 135 7.72 -6.96 -5.70
CA ASN A 135 8.36 -6.09 -6.67
C ASN A 135 7.42 -5.81 -7.85
N TYR A 136 7.23 -4.54 -8.18
CA TYR A 136 6.25 -4.12 -9.19
C TYR A 136 6.62 -4.51 -10.63
N ARG A 137 7.91 -4.70 -10.92
CA ARG A 137 8.42 -5.07 -12.27
C ARG A 137 8.45 -6.56 -12.47
N THR A 138 9.08 -7.28 -11.54
CA THR A 138 9.32 -8.72 -11.67
C THR A 138 8.19 -9.55 -11.08
N GLY A 139 7.41 -9.00 -10.15
CA GLY A 139 6.45 -9.77 -9.36
C GLY A 139 7.10 -10.65 -8.28
N GLU A 140 8.38 -10.45 -7.98
CA GLU A 140 9.06 -11.18 -6.91
C GLU A 140 8.42 -10.87 -5.55
N LEU A 141 8.19 -11.92 -4.78
CA LEU A 141 7.63 -11.86 -3.42
C LEU A 141 8.77 -11.91 -2.41
N LEU A 142 8.87 -10.89 -1.58
CA LEU A 142 9.93 -10.76 -0.57
C LEU A 142 9.55 -11.44 0.75
N PRO A 143 10.53 -12.01 1.50
CA PRO A 143 10.35 -12.67 2.79
C PRO A 143 10.24 -11.64 3.94
N ILE A 144 9.09 -11.00 4.07
CA ILE A 144 8.91 -9.83 4.96
C ILE A 144 9.20 -10.13 6.43
N GLU A 145 8.77 -11.28 6.95
CA GLU A 145 9.01 -11.66 8.35
C GLU A 145 10.52 -11.68 8.68
N GLU A 146 11.35 -12.18 7.76
CA GLU A 146 12.80 -12.21 7.90
C GLU A 146 13.40 -10.79 7.81
N LEU A 147 12.95 -9.98 6.85
CA LEU A 147 13.43 -8.61 6.67
C LEU A 147 13.09 -7.72 7.87
N VAL A 148 11.88 -7.84 8.41
CA VAL A 148 11.46 -7.14 9.64
C VAL A 148 12.35 -7.53 10.81
N LYS A 149 12.58 -8.84 11.00
CA LYS A 149 13.44 -9.35 12.09
C LYS A 149 14.84 -8.76 12.02
N LYS A 150 15.50 -8.82 10.85
CA LYS A 150 16.84 -8.23 10.64
C LYS A 150 16.87 -6.73 10.91
N THR A 151 15.85 -6.02 10.47
CA THR A 151 15.70 -4.58 10.70
C THR A 151 15.62 -4.27 12.19
N HIS A 152 14.79 -5.01 12.93
CA HIS A 152 14.63 -4.82 14.38
C HIS A 152 15.89 -5.22 15.16
N GLU A 153 16.61 -6.25 14.72
CA GLU A 153 17.90 -6.63 15.33
C GLU A 153 18.94 -5.50 15.22
N ALA A 154 18.88 -4.68 14.17
CA ALA A 154 19.70 -3.46 14.03
C ALA A 154 19.11 -2.25 14.77
N GLY A 155 17.93 -2.39 15.41
CA GLY A 155 17.24 -1.31 16.14
C GLY A 155 16.54 -0.29 15.24
N ALA A 156 16.34 -0.58 13.95
CA ALA A 156 15.61 0.25 12.99
C ALA A 156 14.12 -0.14 12.93
N LEU A 157 13.28 0.74 12.36
CA LEU A 157 11.86 0.50 12.13
C LEU A 157 11.58 0.09 10.69
N PHE A 158 10.57 -0.75 10.47
CA PHE A 158 10.23 -1.29 9.16
C PHE A 158 8.90 -0.74 8.63
N ILE A 159 8.91 -0.22 7.39
CA ILE A 159 7.73 0.24 6.65
C ILE A 159 7.50 -0.67 5.46
N LEU A 160 6.31 -1.24 5.33
CA LEU A 160 5.93 -2.15 4.25
C LEU A 160 5.01 -1.48 3.24
N ASP A 161 5.38 -1.51 1.95
CA ASP A 161 4.45 -1.23 0.84
C ASP A 161 3.74 -2.51 0.40
N THR A 162 2.42 -2.54 0.59
CA THR A 162 1.56 -3.67 0.28
C THR A 162 0.74 -3.50 -1.01
N CYS A 163 1.07 -2.52 -1.85
CA CYS A 163 0.29 -2.16 -3.05
C CYS A 163 0.06 -3.32 -4.03
N HIS A 164 0.96 -4.31 -4.07
CA HIS A 164 0.85 -5.47 -4.94
C HIS A 164 0.51 -6.77 -4.20
N SER A 165 0.15 -6.70 -2.92
CA SER A 165 -0.19 -7.88 -2.11
C SER A 165 -1.55 -7.81 -1.42
N ALA A 166 -1.93 -6.64 -0.89
CA ALA A 166 -3.19 -6.49 -0.17
C ALA A 166 -4.41 -6.86 -1.04
N GLY A 167 -5.19 -7.83 -0.57
CA GLY A 167 -6.40 -8.33 -1.25
C GLY A 167 -6.17 -9.49 -2.21
N VAL A 168 -4.91 -9.94 -2.43
CA VAL A 168 -4.60 -11.04 -3.34
C VAL A 168 -3.60 -12.04 -2.76
N LEU A 169 -2.81 -11.64 -1.80
CA LEU A 169 -1.89 -12.48 -1.05
C LEU A 169 -2.23 -12.44 0.44
N PRO A 170 -1.95 -13.50 1.18
CA PRO A 170 -1.93 -13.42 2.63
C PRO A 170 -0.90 -12.39 3.09
N VAL A 171 -1.34 -11.42 3.86
CA VAL A 171 -0.53 -10.39 4.52
C VAL A 171 -0.80 -10.48 6.00
N GLU A 172 0.25 -10.46 6.82
CA GLU A 172 0.19 -10.74 8.26
C GLU A 172 0.96 -9.64 9.03
N LEU A 173 0.49 -8.37 8.91
CA LEU A 173 1.24 -7.20 9.43
C LEU A 173 1.61 -7.33 10.91
N ASP A 174 0.64 -7.68 11.77
CA ASP A 174 0.88 -7.82 13.21
C ASP A 174 1.81 -8.99 13.53
N LYS A 175 1.60 -10.13 12.87
CA LYS A 175 2.39 -11.34 13.09
C LYS A 175 3.86 -11.14 12.66
N TRP A 176 4.09 -10.47 11.55
CA TRP A 176 5.44 -10.14 11.07
C TRP A 176 6.12 -9.05 11.89
N GLY A 177 5.37 -8.37 12.75
CA GLY A 177 5.88 -7.28 13.58
C GLY A 177 6.16 -5.99 12.83
N VAL A 178 5.51 -5.77 11.69
CA VAL A 178 5.66 -4.54 10.89
C VAL A 178 5.32 -3.31 11.74
N ASP A 179 6.11 -2.24 11.61
CA ASP A 179 5.88 -1.00 12.38
C ASP A 179 4.85 -0.10 11.71
N PHE A 180 5.00 0.10 10.42
CA PHE A 180 4.09 0.87 9.57
C PHE A 180 3.89 0.14 8.25
N ALA A 181 2.72 0.34 7.64
CA ALA A 181 2.52 -0.09 6.27
C ALA A 181 1.64 0.89 5.48
N VAL A 182 1.82 0.88 4.17
CA VAL A 182 1.00 1.63 3.24
C VAL A 182 0.50 0.70 2.12
N GLY A 183 -0.67 0.99 1.58
CA GLY A 183 -1.18 0.20 0.46
C GLY A 183 -2.22 0.97 -0.34
N CYS A 184 -2.21 0.79 -1.65
CA CYS A 184 -3.24 1.35 -2.52
C CYS A 184 -4.49 0.46 -2.52
N THR A 185 -5.64 1.06 -2.71
CA THR A 185 -6.93 0.34 -2.73
C THR A 185 -7.48 0.09 -4.13
N TYR A 186 -6.97 0.79 -5.15
CA TYR A 186 -7.47 0.69 -6.53
C TYR A 186 -6.96 -0.53 -7.32
N LYS A 187 -5.99 -1.29 -6.78
CA LYS A 187 -5.49 -2.52 -7.40
C LYS A 187 -6.35 -3.72 -6.99
N TYR A 188 -5.85 -4.59 -6.14
CA TYR A 188 -6.52 -5.85 -5.76
C TYR A 188 -7.67 -5.68 -4.76
N LEU A 189 -7.78 -4.52 -4.10
CA LEU A 189 -8.96 -4.18 -3.30
C LEU A 189 -10.11 -3.57 -4.13
N ASN A 190 -9.92 -3.41 -5.44
CA ASN A 190 -10.95 -3.00 -6.40
C ASN A 190 -11.69 -1.70 -6.07
N GLY A 191 -11.01 -0.75 -5.40
CA GLY A 191 -11.62 0.50 -4.93
C GLY A 191 -11.96 1.53 -6.01
N GLY A 192 -11.59 1.25 -7.26
CA GLY A 192 -11.86 2.15 -8.39
C GLY A 192 -10.78 3.20 -8.64
N PRO A 193 -10.89 3.97 -9.74
CA PRO A 193 -9.91 4.96 -10.12
C PRO A 193 -9.82 6.10 -9.10
N GLY A 194 -8.58 6.43 -8.69
CA GLY A 194 -8.33 7.48 -7.69
C GLY A 194 -8.78 7.14 -6.26
N SER A 195 -9.11 5.88 -5.99
CA SER A 195 -9.47 5.43 -4.64
C SER A 195 -8.36 5.74 -3.63
N PRO A 196 -8.71 6.28 -2.44
CA PRO A 196 -7.73 6.59 -1.40
C PRO A 196 -6.94 5.36 -0.98
N ALA A 197 -5.71 5.59 -0.55
CA ALA A 197 -4.86 4.56 0.02
C ALA A 197 -5.26 4.25 1.49
N TYR A 198 -4.62 3.26 2.07
CA TYR A 198 -4.66 3.07 3.51
C TYR A 198 -3.25 3.14 4.10
N LEU A 199 -3.18 3.45 5.37
CA LEU A 199 -1.98 3.29 6.17
C LEU A 199 -2.29 2.47 7.43
N TYR A 200 -1.28 1.71 7.85
CA TYR A 200 -1.25 0.94 9.07
C TYR A 200 -0.19 1.52 10.00
N VAL A 201 -0.52 1.63 11.27
CA VAL A 201 0.40 1.96 12.35
C VAL A 201 0.24 0.92 13.46
N ALA A 202 1.30 0.20 13.75
CA ALA A 202 1.30 -0.79 14.84
C ALA A 202 0.87 -0.15 16.16
N LYS A 203 0.03 -0.83 16.93
CA LYS A 203 -0.56 -0.33 18.19
C LYS A 203 0.47 0.28 19.12
N ARG A 204 1.67 -0.32 19.19
CA ARG A 204 2.80 0.13 20.02
C ARG A 204 3.29 1.54 19.72
N HIS A 205 3.07 2.03 18.50
CA HIS A 205 3.54 3.35 18.04
C HIS A 205 2.46 4.43 18.07
N GLN A 206 1.18 4.08 18.10
CA GLN A 206 0.09 5.03 17.90
C GLN A 206 0.01 6.18 18.90
N GLN A 207 0.47 6.00 20.13
CA GLN A 207 0.41 7.06 21.14
C GLN A 207 1.51 8.13 20.95
N VAL A 208 2.64 7.72 20.37
CA VAL A 208 3.86 8.56 20.27
C VAL A 208 4.19 8.98 18.85
N ALA A 209 3.72 8.25 17.84
CA ALA A 209 3.97 8.57 16.44
C ALA A 209 3.33 9.90 16.05
N LEU A 210 4.12 10.75 15.39
CA LEU A 210 3.70 12.08 14.94
C LEU A 210 3.31 12.06 13.46
N ASN A 211 2.16 12.63 13.10
CA ASN A 211 1.82 12.91 11.72
C ASN A 211 2.42 14.27 11.32
N PRO A 212 3.36 14.35 10.37
CA PRO A 212 3.97 15.60 9.95
C PRO A 212 2.97 16.55 9.24
N LEU A 213 1.86 16.01 8.73
CA LEU A 213 0.79 16.75 8.11
C LEU A 213 -0.38 16.93 9.09
N SER A 214 -0.15 17.77 10.11
CA SER A 214 -1.19 18.14 11.06
C SER A 214 -2.37 18.79 10.37
N GLY A 215 -3.55 18.18 10.49
CA GLY A 215 -4.75 18.68 9.83
C GLY A 215 -5.98 18.53 10.71
N TRP A 216 -7.02 19.31 10.40
CA TRP A 216 -8.19 19.45 11.25
C TRP A 216 -8.92 18.12 11.52
N TRP A 217 -8.89 17.16 10.57
CA TRP A 217 -9.54 15.87 10.76
C TRP A 217 -8.76 14.91 11.67
N GLY A 218 -7.44 15.15 11.83
CA GLY A 218 -6.60 14.45 12.78
C GLY A 218 -6.53 15.11 14.16
N HIS A 219 -7.29 16.18 14.38
CA HIS A 219 -7.35 16.88 15.66
C HIS A 219 -8.23 16.14 16.69
N ALA A 220 -7.87 16.19 17.98
CA ALA A 220 -8.61 15.56 19.06
C ALA A 220 -10.04 16.10 19.21
N SER A 221 -10.22 17.42 18.94
CA SER A 221 -11.51 18.13 19.01
C SER A 221 -11.69 19.04 17.81
N PRO A 222 -11.92 18.50 16.59
CA PRO A 222 -11.88 19.30 15.35
C PRO A 222 -12.89 20.43 15.29
N PHE A 223 -14.03 20.33 15.98
CA PHE A 223 -15.07 21.35 16.00
C PHE A 223 -14.91 22.37 17.15
N ALA A 224 -13.86 22.26 17.97
CA ALA A 224 -13.52 23.29 18.95
C ALA A 224 -12.84 24.51 18.29
N PHE A 225 -12.35 24.35 17.06
CA PHE A 225 -11.68 25.39 16.26
C PHE A 225 -10.50 26.05 17.01
N GLU A 226 -9.79 25.26 17.80
CA GLU A 226 -8.61 25.69 18.54
C GLU A 226 -7.47 26.07 17.57
N LYS A 227 -6.61 27.00 18.00
CA LYS A 227 -5.48 27.44 17.18
C LYS A 227 -4.31 26.46 17.22
N ASP A 228 -4.16 25.76 18.35
CA ASP A 228 -3.06 24.82 18.56
C ASP A 228 -3.53 23.41 18.22
N PHE A 229 -2.71 22.69 17.46
CA PHE A 229 -3.02 21.32 17.07
C PHE A 229 -2.79 20.35 18.23
N GLN A 230 -3.84 19.59 18.56
CA GLN A 230 -3.78 18.46 19.46
C GLN A 230 -4.14 17.20 18.67
N ALA A 231 -3.20 16.26 18.61
CA ALA A 231 -3.41 15.03 17.83
C ALA A 231 -4.54 14.17 18.42
N ALA A 232 -5.40 13.65 17.58
CA ALA A 232 -6.40 12.65 17.96
C ALA A 232 -5.73 11.38 18.50
N GLU A 233 -6.48 10.57 19.24
CA GLU A 233 -6.00 9.30 19.76
C GLU A 233 -5.86 8.25 18.65
N GLY A 234 -4.92 7.34 18.85
CA GLY A 234 -4.74 6.17 18.00
C GLY A 234 -4.45 6.52 16.52
N ILE A 235 -5.01 5.71 15.63
CA ILE A 235 -4.78 5.84 14.18
C ILE A 235 -5.39 7.12 13.58
N LEU A 236 -6.38 7.73 14.24
CA LEU A 236 -7.08 8.90 13.73
C LEU A 236 -6.17 10.12 13.56
N ARG A 237 -5.09 10.23 14.33
CA ARG A 237 -4.08 11.30 14.21
C ARG A 237 -3.40 11.38 12.84
N PHE A 238 -3.47 10.28 12.06
CA PHE A 238 -2.89 10.23 10.72
C PHE A 238 -3.83 10.76 9.63
N GLN A 239 -5.03 11.20 9.98
CA GLN A 239 -5.89 11.94 9.06
C GLN A 239 -5.43 13.39 8.94
N THR A 240 -5.64 13.98 7.76
CA THR A 240 -5.21 15.36 7.47
C THR A 240 -6.40 16.25 7.17
N GLY A 241 -6.94 16.18 5.96
CA GLY A 241 -8.06 16.98 5.51
C GLY A 241 -9.32 16.17 5.23
N THR A 242 -10.31 16.84 4.64
CA THR A 242 -11.57 16.23 4.22
C THR A 242 -11.33 15.12 3.20
N GLN A 243 -11.86 13.94 3.46
CA GLN A 243 -11.66 12.76 2.63
C GLN A 243 -12.62 12.74 1.41
N PRO A 244 -12.23 12.11 0.30
CA PRO A 244 -13.03 12.03 -0.93
C PRO A 244 -14.17 11.00 -0.77
N ILE A 245 -15.30 11.42 -0.24
CA ILE A 245 -16.42 10.55 0.18
C ILE A 245 -16.93 9.63 -0.95
N LEU A 246 -17.10 10.14 -2.16
CA LEU A 246 -17.58 9.32 -3.29
C LEU A 246 -16.58 8.19 -3.62
N SER A 247 -15.28 8.47 -3.58
CA SER A 247 -14.26 7.44 -3.79
C SER A 247 -14.24 6.41 -2.66
N LEU A 248 -14.46 6.83 -1.41
CA LEU A 248 -14.60 5.92 -0.26
C LEU A 248 -15.83 5.01 -0.40
N ARG A 249 -16.95 5.53 -0.90
CA ARG A 249 -18.14 4.71 -1.17
C ARG A 249 -17.90 3.68 -2.28
N GLY A 250 -17.18 4.06 -3.33
CA GLY A 250 -16.76 3.12 -4.37
C GLY A 250 -15.85 2.01 -3.81
N LEU A 251 -14.89 2.38 -2.97
CA LEU A 251 -13.99 1.45 -2.30
C LEU A 251 -14.73 0.44 -1.41
N GLN A 252 -15.76 0.87 -0.71
CA GLN A 252 -16.54 0.01 0.19
C GLN A 252 -16.95 -1.30 -0.48
N ALA A 253 -17.43 -1.26 -1.72
CA ALA A 253 -17.84 -2.43 -2.47
C ALA A 253 -16.69 -3.44 -2.72
N GLY A 254 -15.48 -2.94 -2.96
CA GLY A 254 -14.30 -3.79 -3.15
C GLY A 254 -13.88 -4.48 -1.87
N ILE A 255 -13.87 -3.75 -0.76
CA ILE A 255 -13.50 -4.30 0.55
C ILE A 255 -14.54 -5.33 1.03
N GLU A 256 -15.83 -5.10 0.82
CA GLU A 256 -16.88 -6.07 1.14
C GLU A 256 -16.63 -7.42 0.45
N ILE A 257 -16.15 -7.41 -0.80
CA ILE A 257 -15.75 -8.65 -1.50
C ILE A 257 -14.52 -9.25 -0.84
N ALA A 258 -13.48 -8.46 -0.57
CA ALA A 258 -12.24 -8.95 0.01
C ALA A 258 -12.45 -9.66 1.35
N GLN A 259 -13.45 -9.25 2.13
CA GLN A 259 -13.82 -9.90 3.39
C GLN A 259 -14.52 -11.25 3.24
N THR A 260 -15.10 -11.54 2.08
CA THR A 260 -15.83 -12.79 1.83
C THR A 260 -14.96 -13.93 1.29
N VAL A 261 -13.70 -13.66 0.98
CA VAL A 261 -12.81 -14.61 0.33
C VAL A 261 -11.72 -15.11 1.28
N ASP A 262 -11.38 -16.38 1.14
CA ASP A 262 -10.20 -16.97 1.76
C ASP A 262 -8.95 -16.61 0.90
N LEU A 263 -8.10 -15.74 1.41
CA LEU A 263 -6.88 -15.29 0.71
C LEU A 263 -5.89 -16.42 0.44
N GLN A 264 -5.88 -17.50 1.24
CA GLN A 264 -5.07 -18.69 0.97
C GLN A 264 -5.57 -19.41 -0.30
N MET A 265 -6.88 -19.49 -0.46
CA MET A 265 -7.48 -20.07 -1.66
C MET A 265 -7.28 -19.18 -2.90
N VAL A 266 -7.38 -17.85 -2.72
CA VAL A 266 -7.03 -16.87 -3.77
C VAL A 266 -5.57 -17.03 -4.19
N ARG A 267 -4.65 -17.14 -3.22
CA ARG A 267 -3.22 -17.38 -3.47
C ARG A 267 -2.99 -18.65 -4.29
N LYS A 268 -3.54 -19.78 -3.88
CA LYS A 268 -3.43 -21.05 -4.61
C LYS A 268 -3.96 -20.96 -6.05
N LYS A 269 -5.10 -20.28 -6.23
CA LYS A 269 -5.66 -20.07 -7.57
C LYS A 269 -4.74 -19.18 -8.42
N SER A 270 -4.24 -18.10 -7.86
CA SER A 270 -3.31 -17.19 -8.53
C SER A 270 -2.02 -17.89 -8.96
N GLN A 271 -1.42 -18.71 -8.10
CA GLN A 271 -0.23 -19.51 -8.42
C GLN A 271 -0.49 -20.44 -9.62
N ARG A 272 -1.62 -21.15 -9.61
CA ARG A 272 -1.99 -22.06 -10.72
C ARG A 272 -2.23 -21.31 -12.04
N LEU A 273 -2.90 -20.15 -11.99
CA LEU A 273 -3.18 -19.36 -13.19
C LEU A 273 -1.91 -18.71 -13.75
N THR A 274 -1.05 -18.18 -12.91
CA THR A 274 0.23 -17.59 -13.34
C THR A 274 1.18 -18.65 -13.88
N GLN A 275 1.22 -19.84 -13.28
CA GLN A 275 2.01 -20.94 -13.78
C GLN A 275 1.53 -21.42 -15.16
N LEU A 276 0.22 -21.64 -15.33
CA LEU A 276 -0.37 -21.99 -16.62
C LEU A 276 -0.06 -20.94 -17.69
N PHE A 277 -0.12 -19.64 -17.32
CA PHE A 277 0.20 -18.57 -18.25
C PHE A 277 1.66 -18.61 -18.71
N ILE A 278 2.59 -18.81 -17.78
CA ILE A 278 4.02 -18.96 -18.08
C ILE A 278 4.25 -20.13 -19.06
N GLU A 279 3.76 -21.31 -18.74
CA GLU A 279 3.88 -22.52 -19.57
C GLU A 279 3.31 -22.32 -20.99
N LEU A 280 2.18 -21.64 -21.10
CA LEU A 280 1.56 -21.35 -22.39
C LEU A 280 2.38 -20.36 -23.21
N VAL A 281 2.94 -19.31 -22.59
CA VAL A 281 3.81 -18.34 -23.26
C VAL A 281 5.10 -19.03 -23.71
N GLU A 282 5.78 -19.77 -22.84
CA GLU A 282 7.01 -20.50 -23.21
C GLU A 282 6.78 -21.48 -24.36
N ARG A 283 5.69 -22.25 -24.30
CA ARG A 283 5.38 -23.24 -25.34
C ARG A 283 4.96 -22.63 -26.67
N ARG A 284 4.23 -21.49 -26.66
CA ARG A 284 3.66 -20.89 -27.87
C ARG A 284 4.50 -19.76 -28.43
N CYS A 285 5.27 -19.10 -27.60
CA CYS A 285 6.07 -17.93 -27.96
C CYS A 285 7.58 -18.18 -27.84
N GLY A 286 8.02 -19.41 -27.54
CA GLY A 286 9.44 -19.73 -27.37
C GLY A 286 10.35 -19.50 -28.59
N ASN A 287 9.77 -19.36 -29.77
CA ASN A 287 10.51 -18.98 -30.98
C ASN A 287 10.67 -17.46 -31.17
N TYR A 288 10.11 -16.67 -30.25
CA TYR A 288 10.21 -15.23 -30.24
C TYR A 288 11.12 -14.80 -29.09
N GLU A 289 11.69 -13.62 -29.17
CA GLU A 289 12.52 -13.04 -28.09
C GLU A 289 11.67 -12.58 -26.90
N VAL A 290 11.10 -13.56 -26.20
CA VAL A 290 10.30 -13.36 -24.99
C VAL A 290 10.94 -14.13 -23.83
N ALA A 291 11.41 -13.42 -22.81
CA ALA A 291 12.06 -14.00 -21.64
C ALA A 291 11.28 -13.72 -20.37
N LEU A 292 11.03 -14.75 -19.56
CA LEU A 292 10.37 -14.61 -18.26
C LEU A 292 11.27 -13.76 -17.34
N GLN A 293 10.69 -12.71 -16.73
CA GLN A 293 11.32 -11.86 -15.73
C GLN A 293 10.86 -12.19 -14.30
N SER A 294 9.68 -12.74 -14.17
CA SER A 294 9.17 -13.16 -12.86
C SER A 294 9.88 -14.42 -12.36
N PRO A 295 9.98 -14.64 -11.03
CA PRO A 295 10.49 -15.88 -10.48
C PRO A 295 9.73 -17.09 -11.03
N THR A 296 10.47 -18.14 -11.40
CA THR A 296 9.89 -19.42 -11.86
C THR A 296 9.20 -20.16 -10.73
N ASP A 297 9.74 -20.06 -9.51
CA ASP A 297 9.15 -20.63 -8.31
C ASP A 297 7.85 -19.88 -7.95
N PRO A 298 6.68 -20.54 -7.94
CA PRO A 298 5.42 -19.91 -7.60
C PRO A 298 5.35 -19.42 -6.15
N GLU A 299 6.18 -19.93 -5.22
CA GLU A 299 6.24 -19.45 -3.84
C GLU A 299 7.00 -18.11 -3.73
N LYS A 300 7.91 -17.84 -4.65
CA LYS A 300 8.68 -16.60 -4.74
C LYS A 300 8.05 -15.56 -5.66
N ARG A 301 6.86 -15.80 -6.18
CA ARG A 301 6.15 -14.93 -7.13
C ARG A 301 4.85 -14.44 -6.52
N GLY A 302 4.56 -13.15 -6.67
CA GLY A 302 3.26 -12.54 -6.38
C GLY A 302 2.16 -13.00 -7.35
N SER A 303 1.15 -12.17 -7.55
CA SER A 303 0.00 -12.50 -8.42
C SER A 303 0.10 -11.89 -9.82
N GLN A 304 1.25 -11.39 -10.23
CA GLN A 304 1.55 -10.88 -11.56
C GLN A 304 2.65 -11.72 -12.22
N VAL A 305 2.68 -11.68 -13.55
CA VAL A 305 3.75 -12.29 -14.37
C VAL A 305 4.28 -11.23 -15.32
N SER A 306 5.59 -11.11 -15.39
CA SER A 306 6.30 -10.17 -16.25
C SER A 306 7.21 -10.91 -17.22
N PHE A 307 7.18 -10.47 -18.47
CA PHE A 307 8.07 -10.96 -19.53
C PHE A 307 8.83 -9.78 -20.13
N HIS A 308 10.09 -9.98 -20.43
CA HIS A 308 10.86 -9.08 -21.26
C HIS A 308 10.70 -9.45 -22.73
N CYS A 309 10.45 -8.48 -23.59
CA CYS A 309 10.46 -8.64 -25.04
C CYS A 309 10.92 -7.35 -25.72
N LEU A 310 11.67 -7.49 -26.81
CA LEU A 310 12.32 -6.37 -27.51
C LEU A 310 11.33 -5.29 -27.95
N ASN A 311 10.14 -5.69 -28.41
CA ASN A 311 9.07 -4.79 -28.87
C ASN A 311 7.88 -4.74 -27.91
N GLY A 312 8.13 -4.79 -26.58
CA GLY A 312 7.10 -4.93 -25.55
C GLY A 312 5.98 -3.89 -25.64
N PHE A 313 6.32 -2.62 -25.86
CA PHE A 313 5.31 -1.57 -26.03
C PHE A 313 4.36 -1.84 -27.19
N SER A 314 4.90 -2.17 -28.37
CA SER A 314 4.09 -2.47 -29.57
C SER A 314 3.21 -3.70 -29.37
N ILE A 315 3.72 -4.73 -28.69
CA ILE A 315 2.96 -5.93 -28.35
C ILE A 315 1.78 -5.57 -27.43
N ILE A 316 2.01 -4.78 -26.38
CA ILE A 316 0.94 -4.33 -25.47
C ILE A 316 -0.11 -3.53 -26.23
N GLN A 317 0.27 -2.60 -27.12
CA GLN A 317 -0.69 -1.85 -27.94
C GLN A 317 -1.53 -2.78 -28.83
N ALA A 318 -0.92 -3.78 -29.44
CA ALA A 318 -1.62 -4.78 -30.25
C ALA A 318 -2.57 -5.66 -29.43
N LEU A 319 -2.24 -5.99 -28.19
CA LEU A 319 -3.12 -6.71 -27.25
C LEU A 319 -4.30 -5.84 -26.85
N ILE A 320 -4.07 -4.58 -26.46
CA ILE A 320 -5.13 -3.61 -26.09
C ILE A 320 -6.12 -3.42 -27.24
N ALA A 321 -5.63 -3.28 -28.49
CA ALA A 321 -6.48 -3.18 -29.67
C ALA A 321 -7.39 -4.42 -29.87
N ARG A 322 -7.01 -5.57 -29.30
CA ARG A 322 -7.80 -6.82 -29.25
C ARG A 322 -8.58 -7.01 -27.96
N LYS A 323 -8.70 -5.95 -27.13
CA LYS A 323 -9.37 -5.95 -25.83
C LYS A 323 -8.70 -6.90 -24.80
N ILE A 324 -7.43 -7.19 -24.97
CA ILE A 324 -6.61 -7.90 -23.97
C ILE A 324 -5.80 -6.85 -23.24
N ILE A 325 -6.19 -6.59 -21.99
CA ILE A 325 -5.58 -5.54 -21.18
C ILE A 325 -4.36 -6.10 -20.47
N ALA A 326 -3.20 -5.55 -20.79
CA ALA A 326 -1.94 -5.80 -20.12
C ALA A 326 -1.18 -4.47 -19.94
N ASP A 327 -0.09 -4.48 -19.21
CA ASP A 327 0.68 -3.29 -18.86
C ASP A 327 2.11 -3.38 -19.42
N PHE A 328 2.69 -2.24 -19.74
CA PHE A 328 4.08 -2.09 -20.18
C PHE A 328 4.85 -1.23 -19.18
N ARG A 329 6.02 -1.70 -18.79
CA ARG A 329 6.89 -1.01 -17.81
C ARG A 329 8.33 -1.01 -18.23
#